data_563fd605ab2e33b57a158cdd86d07a17
#
_entry.id   563fd605ab2e33b57a158cdd86d07a17
#
_cell.length_a   1.000
_cell.length_b   1.000
_cell.length_c   1.000
_cell.angle_alpha   90.00
_cell.angle_beta   90.00
_cell.angle_gamma   90.00
#
_symmetry.space_group_name_H-M   'P 1'
#
loop_
_entity.id
_entity.type
_entity.pdbx_description
1 polymer ?
#
loop_
_entity_poly.entity_id
_entity_poly.type
_entity_poly.pdbx_seq_one_letter_code
_entity_poly.pdbx_strand_id
1 'polypeptide(L)'
;MAVTSQQIAELAGVSRGTVDRALHNRGRVNPEVAARIRKIAEELGYRPNSIGQALVRARQGLRLGAILQSAETPTMQDVAAGARQAAEELRVSGLEVDIREVQGRDTAKVLRQIDELIDWGASGLAIASNNTPDLVRRIDLLHEQGVPVVTLNTDAPDSKRLCFVGMDSYRAGQTAAGLMRQMLPGGGLVLPIAGHVNNGAHYSRLRGFLDTLSGERDIQLLPFQPCFDRDDYAHEITQHTLREYPSLACVYITSNGQRGVCRAIEDERRKGRVRVVAYDLNAPNRQLLRSGDLSFVLDQVAL
;
A
#
# COMPACT_ATOMS: atom_id res chain seq x y z
N MET A 1 4.99 -29.91 26.36
CA MET A 1 5.95 -28.91 26.91
C MET A 1 6.45 -28.08 25.73
N ALA A 2 6.57 -26.75 25.89
CA ALA A 2 7.08 -25.92 24.80
C ALA A 2 8.58 -26.17 24.58
N VAL A 3 8.98 -26.36 23.33
CA VAL A 3 10.38 -26.57 22.95
C VAL A 3 11.18 -25.30 23.27
N THR A 4 12.36 -25.46 23.83
CA THR A 4 13.22 -24.35 24.25
C THR A 4 14.46 -24.24 23.36
N SER A 5 15.05 -23.03 23.26
CA SER A 5 16.33 -22.83 22.57
C SER A 5 17.48 -23.66 23.18
N GLN A 6 17.36 -24.04 24.44
CA GLN A 6 18.32 -24.90 25.12
C GLN A 6 18.28 -26.33 24.57
N GLN A 7 17.08 -26.89 24.36
CA GLN A 7 16.91 -28.22 23.77
C GLN A 7 17.44 -28.27 22.33
N ILE A 8 17.21 -27.20 21.56
CA ILE A 8 17.78 -27.10 20.21
C ILE A 8 19.32 -27.04 20.27
N ALA A 9 19.89 -26.34 21.23
CA ALA A 9 21.33 -26.21 21.42
C ALA A 9 21.96 -27.59 21.72
N GLU A 10 21.33 -28.38 22.60
CA GLU A 10 21.75 -29.74 22.95
C GLU A 10 21.71 -30.66 21.73
N LEU A 11 20.62 -30.66 20.98
CA LEU A 11 20.45 -31.51 19.77
C LEU A 11 21.37 -31.07 18.62
N ALA A 12 21.63 -29.78 18.49
CA ALA A 12 22.55 -29.26 17.48
C ALA A 12 24.04 -29.33 17.90
N GLY A 13 24.35 -29.70 19.15
CA GLY A 13 25.72 -29.75 19.68
C GLY A 13 26.42 -28.38 19.71
N VAL A 14 25.67 -27.31 20.02
CA VAL A 14 26.18 -25.93 20.02
C VAL A 14 25.72 -25.17 21.27
N SER A 15 26.27 -23.98 21.50
CA SER A 15 25.81 -23.12 22.59
C SER A 15 24.44 -22.51 22.30
N ARG A 16 23.64 -22.20 23.35
CA ARG A 16 22.38 -21.47 23.22
C ARG A 16 22.54 -20.14 22.48
N GLY A 17 23.66 -19.44 22.70
CA GLY A 17 23.97 -18.20 21.99
C GLY A 17 24.19 -18.40 20.48
N THR A 18 24.68 -19.59 20.07
CA THR A 18 24.83 -19.94 18.64
C THR A 18 23.46 -20.22 18.03
N VAL A 19 22.56 -20.91 18.76
CA VAL A 19 21.16 -21.10 18.33
C VAL A 19 20.44 -19.76 18.15
N ASP A 20 20.56 -18.85 19.12
CA ASP A 20 19.94 -17.54 19.04
C ASP A 20 20.43 -16.75 17.82
N ARG A 21 21.73 -16.71 17.57
CA ARG A 21 22.30 -16.06 16.39
C ARG A 21 21.85 -16.68 15.08
N ALA A 22 21.76 -18.02 15.00
CA ALA A 22 21.34 -18.74 13.79
C ALA A 22 19.86 -18.52 13.46
N LEU A 23 18.98 -18.55 14.48
CA LEU A 23 17.53 -18.37 14.31
C LEU A 23 17.16 -16.91 13.98
N HIS A 24 17.93 -15.93 14.46
CA HIS A 24 17.67 -14.51 14.27
C HIS A 24 18.56 -13.85 13.19
N ASN A 25 19.32 -14.63 12.39
CA ASN A 25 20.23 -14.14 11.35
C ASN A 25 21.27 -13.10 11.85
N ARG A 26 21.66 -13.16 13.12
CA ARG A 26 22.63 -12.25 13.73
C ARG A 26 24.06 -12.70 13.47
N GLY A 27 24.53 -12.66 12.24
CA GLY A 27 25.89 -12.89 11.73
C GLY A 27 26.89 -13.78 12.53
N ARG A 28 27.94 -14.33 11.85
CA ARG A 28 29.03 -15.15 12.42
C ARG A 28 28.64 -16.55 12.93
N VAL A 29 27.63 -17.20 12.31
CA VAL A 29 27.38 -18.63 12.49
C VAL A 29 27.74 -19.33 11.17
N ASN A 30 28.46 -20.44 11.25
CA ASN A 30 28.76 -21.25 10.07
C ASN A 30 27.45 -21.63 9.35
N PRO A 31 27.35 -21.45 8.00
CA PRO A 31 26.13 -21.69 7.24
C PRO A 31 25.53 -23.11 7.44
N GLU A 32 26.38 -24.14 7.50
CA GLU A 32 25.96 -25.53 7.71
C GLU A 32 25.38 -25.73 9.11
N VAL A 33 25.99 -25.12 10.13
CA VAL A 33 25.51 -25.16 11.51
C VAL A 33 24.18 -24.42 11.62
N ALA A 34 24.05 -23.25 10.96
CA ALA A 34 22.82 -22.48 10.93
C ALA A 34 21.67 -23.25 10.24
N ALA A 35 21.94 -23.93 9.13
CA ALA A 35 20.98 -24.78 8.43
C ALA A 35 20.51 -25.95 9.32
N ARG A 36 21.44 -26.64 10.00
CA ARG A 36 21.11 -27.70 10.95
C ARG A 36 20.24 -27.22 12.11
N ILE A 37 20.57 -26.07 12.69
CA ILE A 37 19.77 -25.47 13.77
C ILE A 37 18.34 -25.16 13.31
N ARG A 38 18.16 -24.57 12.13
CA ARG A 38 16.84 -24.24 11.58
C ARG A 38 16.02 -25.50 11.33
N LYS A 39 16.62 -26.55 10.77
CA LYS A 39 15.97 -27.83 10.54
C LYS A 39 15.47 -28.46 11.84
N ILE A 40 16.31 -28.52 12.89
CA ILE A 40 15.92 -29.02 14.22
C ILE A 40 14.79 -28.17 14.82
N ALA A 41 14.86 -26.85 14.69
CA ALA A 41 13.82 -25.95 15.20
C ALA A 41 12.47 -26.18 14.50
N GLU A 42 12.46 -26.41 13.19
CA GLU A 42 11.28 -26.71 12.39
C GLU A 42 10.70 -28.09 12.75
N GLU A 43 11.52 -29.13 12.82
CA GLU A 43 11.11 -30.49 13.19
C GLU A 43 10.49 -30.57 14.59
N LEU A 44 10.99 -29.76 15.53
CA LEU A 44 10.46 -29.68 16.88
C LEU A 44 9.29 -28.71 17.05
N GLY A 45 8.90 -27.97 16.01
CA GLY A 45 7.86 -26.95 16.08
C GLY A 45 8.22 -25.81 17.04
N TYR A 46 9.51 -25.45 17.12
CA TYR A 46 9.98 -24.38 18.00
C TYR A 46 9.34 -23.04 17.62
N ARG A 47 8.71 -22.42 18.60
CA ARG A 47 8.27 -21.02 18.51
C ARG A 47 9.11 -20.16 19.46
N PRO A 48 9.70 -19.05 18.99
CA PRO A 48 10.44 -18.13 19.85
C PRO A 48 9.57 -17.72 21.04
N ASN A 49 10.16 -17.65 22.24
CA ASN A 49 9.44 -17.21 23.43
C ASN A 49 9.06 -15.73 23.29
N SER A 50 7.84 -15.47 22.85
CA SER A 50 7.29 -14.12 22.67
C SER A 50 7.29 -13.31 23.97
N ILE A 51 7.03 -13.94 25.11
CA ILE A 51 7.01 -13.28 26.42
C ILE A 51 8.41 -12.79 26.82
N GLY A 52 9.45 -13.64 26.63
CA GLY A 52 10.83 -13.24 26.92
C GLY A 52 11.32 -12.11 25.99
N GLN A 53 10.95 -12.16 24.72
CA GLN A 53 11.24 -11.08 23.76
C GLN A 53 10.46 -9.80 24.09
N ALA A 54 9.19 -9.91 24.45
CA ALA A 54 8.36 -8.78 24.90
C ALA A 54 9.00 -8.08 26.12
N LEU A 55 9.50 -8.84 27.08
CA LEU A 55 10.14 -8.28 28.27
C LEU A 55 11.44 -7.52 27.93
N VAL A 56 12.23 -8.03 26.98
CA VAL A 56 13.45 -7.35 26.51
C VAL A 56 13.09 -6.07 25.76
N ARG A 57 12.09 -6.10 24.88
CA ARG A 57 11.62 -4.92 24.11
C ARG A 57 11.00 -3.85 25.02
N ALA A 58 10.18 -4.27 25.99
CA ALA A 58 9.61 -3.36 26.99
C ALA A 58 10.71 -2.66 27.83
N ARG A 59 11.80 -3.37 28.14
CA ARG A 59 12.96 -2.78 28.81
C ARG A 59 13.74 -1.81 27.95
N GLN A 60 13.68 -1.95 26.62
CA GLN A 60 14.33 -1.04 25.67
C GLN A 60 13.46 0.18 25.36
N GLY A 61 12.18 0.20 25.80
CA GLY A 61 11.24 1.30 25.56
C GLY A 61 11.03 1.59 24.07
N LEU A 62 11.07 0.55 23.21
CA LEU A 62 10.91 0.74 21.76
C LEU A 62 9.52 1.25 21.42
N ARG A 63 9.47 2.39 20.75
CA ARG A 63 8.26 3.08 20.30
C ARG A 63 8.25 3.21 18.79
N LEU A 64 7.11 2.97 18.18
CA LEU A 64 6.92 3.13 16.74
C LEU A 64 5.84 4.15 16.48
N GLY A 65 6.08 5.04 15.52
CA GLY A 65 5.07 5.99 15.05
C GLY A 65 4.52 5.58 13.70
N ALA A 66 3.22 5.78 13.49
CA ALA A 66 2.61 5.65 12.17
C ALA A 66 1.88 6.95 11.81
N ILE A 67 2.06 7.44 10.59
CA ILE A 67 1.38 8.64 10.09
C ILE A 67 0.63 8.28 8.82
N LEU A 68 -0.69 8.51 8.82
CA LEU A 68 -1.61 8.16 7.75
C LEU A 68 -2.27 9.44 7.22
N GLN A 69 -1.80 9.93 6.07
CA GLN A 69 -2.35 11.11 5.40
C GLN A 69 -3.60 10.76 4.60
N SER A 70 -4.48 11.74 4.39
CA SER A 70 -5.79 11.59 3.73
C SER A 70 -6.69 10.56 4.41
N ALA A 71 -6.67 10.55 5.74
CA ALA A 71 -7.37 9.57 6.59
C ALA A 71 -8.90 9.57 6.42
N GLU A 72 -9.46 10.61 5.81
CA GLU A 72 -10.88 10.71 5.46
C GLU A 72 -11.30 9.81 4.30
N THR A 73 -10.35 9.32 3.50
CA THR A 73 -10.68 8.50 2.32
C THR A 73 -10.98 7.05 2.71
N PRO A 74 -11.92 6.36 2.02
CA PRO A 74 -12.26 4.97 2.34
C PRO A 74 -11.06 4.03 2.37
N THR A 75 -10.15 4.14 1.40
CA THR A 75 -8.93 3.30 1.34
C THR A 75 -8.02 3.55 2.54
N MET A 76 -7.83 4.81 2.96
CA MET A 76 -6.98 5.10 4.12
C MET A 76 -7.64 4.71 5.45
N GLN A 77 -8.97 4.64 5.51
CA GLN A 77 -9.69 4.07 6.66
C GLN A 77 -9.41 2.56 6.82
N ASP A 78 -9.36 1.82 5.71
CA ASP A 78 -8.96 0.40 5.72
C ASP A 78 -7.50 0.25 6.17
N VAL A 79 -6.59 1.08 5.66
CA VAL A 79 -5.17 1.12 6.11
C VAL A 79 -5.08 1.45 7.61
N ALA A 80 -5.86 2.41 8.10
CA ALA A 80 -5.88 2.76 9.51
C ALA A 80 -6.42 1.62 10.39
N ALA A 81 -7.41 0.88 9.91
CA ALA A 81 -7.91 -0.31 10.61
C ALA A 81 -6.82 -1.40 10.73
N GLY A 82 -6.10 -1.70 9.64
CA GLY A 82 -4.96 -2.62 9.65
C GLY A 82 -3.83 -2.15 10.57
N ALA A 83 -3.52 -0.85 10.54
CA ALA A 83 -2.50 -0.27 11.42
C ALA A 83 -2.87 -0.42 12.91
N ARG A 84 -4.15 -0.20 13.28
CA ARG A 84 -4.63 -0.41 14.66
C ARG A 84 -4.56 -1.87 15.08
N GLN A 85 -4.93 -2.79 14.18
CA GLN A 85 -4.79 -4.22 14.45
C GLN A 85 -3.33 -4.60 14.68
N ALA A 86 -2.42 -4.18 13.81
CA ALA A 86 -1.00 -4.43 13.96
C ALA A 86 -0.43 -3.80 15.25
N ALA A 87 -0.88 -2.61 15.63
CA ALA A 87 -0.50 -1.96 16.88
C ALA A 87 -0.89 -2.80 18.10
N GLU A 88 -2.11 -3.37 18.11
CA GLU A 88 -2.56 -4.23 19.21
C GLU A 88 -1.75 -5.54 19.29
N GLU A 89 -1.45 -6.15 18.15
CA GLU A 89 -0.57 -7.33 18.08
C GLU A 89 0.85 -7.03 18.59
N LEU A 90 1.40 -5.86 18.22
CA LEU A 90 2.73 -5.43 18.65
C LEU A 90 2.75 -5.08 20.14
N ARG A 91 1.66 -4.56 20.70
CA ARG A 91 1.52 -4.26 22.13
C ARG A 91 1.71 -5.51 23.00
N VAL A 92 1.18 -6.64 22.57
CA VAL A 92 1.40 -7.94 23.24
C VAL A 92 2.90 -8.31 23.24
N SER A 93 3.66 -7.83 22.25
CA SER A 93 5.11 -8.03 22.15
C SER A 93 5.93 -6.95 22.89
N GLY A 94 5.29 -6.07 23.68
CA GLY A 94 5.95 -5.02 24.45
C GLY A 94 6.44 -3.82 23.64
N LEU A 95 5.85 -3.58 22.45
CA LEU A 95 6.08 -2.37 21.67
C LEU A 95 4.91 -1.40 21.87
N GLU A 96 5.22 -0.11 21.99
CA GLU A 96 4.23 0.95 21.94
C GLU A 96 4.13 1.48 20.51
N VAL A 97 2.90 1.66 20.01
CA VAL A 97 2.65 2.22 18.67
C VAL A 97 1.71 3.41 18.82
N ASP A 98 2.08 4.56 18.29
CA ASP A 98 1.24 5.75 18.18
C ASP A 98 0.87 5.99 16.73
N ILE A 99 -0.43 6.03 16.43
CA ILE A 99 -0.97 6.21 15.07
C ILE A 99 -1.57 7.59 14.96
N ARG A 100 -1.06 8.39 14.03
CA ARG A 100 -1.50 9.76 13.72
C ARG A 100 -2.22 9.79 12.39
N GLU A 101 -3.49 10.16 12.42
CA GLU A 101 -4.33 10.34 11.25
C GLU A 101 -4.35 11.82 10.85
N VAL A 102 -3.94 12.12 9.61
CA VAL A 102 -3.87 13.47 9.07
C VAL A 102 -4.92 13.66 7.99
N GLN A 103 -5.84 14.59 8.21
CA GLN A 103 -6.85 14.94 7.22
C GLN A 103 -6.26 15.79 6.08
N GLY A 104 -6.68 15.49 4.86
CA GLY A 104 -6.25 16.20 3.65
C GLY A 104 -4.81 15.90 3.24
N ARG A 105 -4.27 16.74 2.36
CA ARG A 105 -2.99 16.51 1.68
C ARG A 105 -1.88 17.48 2.07
N ASP A 106 -2.05 18.21 3.15
CA ASP A 106 -1.08 19.19 3.64
C ASP A 106 0.17 18.50 4.23
N THR A 107 1.29 18.59 3.51
CA THR A 107 2.57 18.03 3.95
C THR A 107 3.06 18.66 5.26
N ALA A 108 2.78 19.95 5.50
CA ALA A 108 3.21 20.62 6.73
C ALA A 108 2.56 19.98 7.97
N LYS A 109 1.32 19.47 7.85
CA LYS A 109 0.68 18.71 8.95
C LYS A 109 1.41 17.39 9.20
N VAL A 110 1.80 16.67 8.14
CA VAL A 110 2.56 15.41 8.25
C VAL A 110 3.91 15.66 8.93
N LEU A 111 4.63 16.71 8.54
CA LEU A 111 5.93 17.05 9.14
C LEU A 111 5.82 17.37 10.63
N ARG A 112 4.77 18.10 11.05
CA ARG A 112 4.52 18.34 12.48
C ARG A 112 4.26 17.04 13.24
N GLN A 113 3.49 16.10 12.66
CA GLN A 113 3.25 14.80 13.29
C GLN A 113 4.53 13.96 13.39
N ILE A 114 5.45 14.08 12.42
CA ILE A 114 6.78 13.47 12.52
C ILE A 114 7.52 14.04 13.73
N ASP A 115 7.58 15.37 13.87
CA ASP A 115 8.29 16.02 14.98
C ASP A 115 7.71 15.61 16.34
N GLU A 116 6.38 15.62 16.50
CA GLU A 116 5.70 15.19 17.71
C GLU A 116 5.99 13.72 18.07
N LEU A 117 6.06 12.81 17.07
CA LEU A 117 6.39 11.41 17.29
C LEU A 117 7.87 11.22 17.67
N ILE A 118 8.76 12.00 17.12
CA ILE A 118 10.18 12.00 17.52
C ILE A 118 10.33 12.51 18.97
N ASP A 119 9.64 13.58 19.32
CA ASP A 119 9.62 14.11 20.70
C ASP A 119 9.01 13.10 21.69
N TRP A 120 8.03 12.32 21.26
CA TRP A 120 7.47 11.21 22.05
C TRP A 120 8.47 10.05 22.23
N GLY A 121 9.55 10.01 21.44
CA GLY A 121 10.61 9.01 21.52
C GLY A 121 10.42 7.84 20.53
N ALA A 122 9.79 8.07 19.40
CA ALA A 122 9.68 7.05 18.36
C ALA A 122 11.06 6.63 17.85
N SER A 123 11.35 5.34 17.85
CA SER A 123 12.57 4.72 17.37
C SER A 123 12.48 4.22 15.93
N GLY A 124 11.34 4.38 15.29
CA GLY A 124 11.08 4.10 13.87
C GLY A 124 9.71 4.60 13.46
N LEU A 125 9.55 4.96 12.19
CA LEU A 125 8.31 5.52 11.65
C LEU A 125 7.80 4.74 10.43
N ALA A 126 6.47 4.60 10.34
CA ALA A 126 5.75 4.16 9.14
C ALA A 126 4.94 5.34 8.60
N ILE A 127 5.14 5.75 7.36
CA ILE A 127 4.56 6.99 6.82
C ILE A 127 3.83 6.71 5.51
N ALA A 128 2.51 6.92 5.50
CA ALA A 128 1.69 7.01 4.30
C ALA A 128 1.43 8.48 3.98
N SER A 129 2.15 9.04 3.02
CA SER A 129 2.04 10.46 2.66
C SER A 129 2.43 10.69 1.21
N ASN A 130 2.02 11.85 0.66
CA ASN A 130 2.46 12.25 -0.67
C ASN A 130 3.98 12.44 -0.71
N ASN A 131 4.59 12.01 -1.83
CA ASN A 131 6.01 12.24 -2.08
C ASN A 131 6.25 13.73 -2.41
N THR A 132 6.75 14.47 -1.44
CA THR A 132 7.13 15.89 -1.60
C THR A 132 8.60 16.09 -1.25
N PRO A 133 9.29 17.11 -1.84
CA PRO A 133 10.68 17.37 -1.50
C PRO A 133 10.92 17.60 0.00
N ASP A 134 9.95 18.18 0.72
CA ASP A 134 10.06 18.40 2.16
C ASP A 134 10.00 17.10 2.94
N LEU A 135 9.12 16.16 2.55
CA LEU A 135 9.06 14.83 3.16
C LEU A 135 10.34 14.05 2.90
N VAL A 136 10.85 14.06 1.66
CA VAL A 136 12.11 13.38 1.30
C VAL A 136 13.24 13.89 2.19
N ARG A 137 13.43 15.22 2.29
CA ARG A 137 14.46 15.81 3.17
C ARG A 137 14.28 15.40 4.63
N ARG A 138 13.03 15.36 5.12
CA ARG A 138 12.78 14.95 6.52
C ARG A 138 13.11 13.48 6.76
N ILE A 139 12.80 12.59 5.84
CA ILE A 139 13.18 11.16 5.90
C ILE A 139 14.71 11.01 5.92
N ASP A 140 15.43 11.77 5.09
CA ASP A 140 16.89 11.73 5.04
C ASP A 140 17.53 12.18 6.36
N LEU A 141 16.99 13.25 6.96
CA LEU A 141 17.43 13.71 8.30
C LEU A 141 17.16 12.66 9.39
N LEU A 142 16.01 11.99 9.35
CA LEU A 142 15.69 10.92 10.30
C LEU A 142 16.63 9.74 10.15
N HIS A 143 16.98 9.37 8.91
CA HIS A 143 17.97 8.33 8.66
C HIS A 143 19.35 8.70 9.27
N GLU A 144 19.80 9.94 9.14
CA GLU A 144 21.05 10.43 9.75
C GLU A 144 21.01 10.42 11.28
N GLN A 145 19.83 10.60 11.85
CA GLN A 145 19.58 10.49 13.30
C GLN A 145 19.44 9.03 13.79
N GLY A 146 19.50 8.05 12.90
CA GLY A 146 19.35 6.63 13.22
C GLY A 146 17.89 6.18 13.40
N VAL A 147 16.90 6.98 12.96
CA VAL A 147 15.48 6.65 12.99
C VAL A 147 15.06 6.12 11.61
N PRO A 148 14.87 4.79 11.45
CA PRO A 148 14.44 4.21 10.19
C PRO A 148 13.00 4.59 9.86
N VAL A 149 12.75 4.86 8.57
CA VAL A 149 11.42 5.17 8.03
C VAL A 149 11.03 4.13 7.00
N VAL A 150 9.82 3.59 7.13
CA VAL A 150 9.14 2.78 6.11
C VAL A 150 8.05 3.63 5.48
N THR A 151 8.02 3.71 4.15
CA THR A 151 6.90 4.35 3.43
C THR A 151 5.80 3.33 3.14
N LEU A 152 4.54 3.76 3.27
CA LEU A 152 3.35 2.93 3.07
C LEU A 152 2.46 3.51 1.98
N ASN A 153 1.80 2.66 1.20
CA ASN A 153 0.81 3.02 0.18
C ASN A 153 1.32 3.95 -0.93
N THR A 154 1.98 5.04 -0.60
CA THR A 154 2.68 5.94 -1.54
C THR A 154 4.16 5.96 -1.20
N ASP A 155 5.00 5.77 -2.21
CA ASP A 155 6.44 5.69 -2.03
C ASP A 155 7.12 7.06 -2.13
N ALA A 156 8.31 7.17 -1.51
CA ALA A 156 9.26 8.27 -1.63
C ALA A 156 10.63 7.71 -2.10
N PRO A 157 10.76 7.32 -3.39
CA PRO A 157 11.90 6.54 -3.87
C PRO A 157 13.24 7.28 -3.77
N ASP A 158 13.21 8.60 -3.82
CA ASP A 158 14.42 9.44 -3.77
C ASP A 158 14.92 9.69 -2.34
N SER A 159 14.25 9.13 -1.31
CA SER A 159 14.64 9.27 0.09
C SER A 159 15.47 8.09 0.61
N LYS A 160 16.16 8.32 1.73
CA LYS A 160 16.90 7.27 2.47
C LYS A 160 15.97 6.39 3.33
N ARG A 161 14.72 6.17 2.90
CA ARG A 161 13.80 5.25 3.58
C ARG A 161 14.38 3.84 3.65
N LEU A 162 13.99 3.08 4.68
CA LEU A 162 14.40 1.68 4.85
C LEU A 162 13.83 0.79 3.75
N CYS A 163 12.51 0.90 3.51
CA CYS A 163 11.79 0.20 2.45
C CYS A 163 10.45 0.87 2.17
N PHE A 164 9.80 0.42 1.10
CA PHE A 164 8.42 0.72 0.76
C PHE A 164 7.55 -0.52 0.93
N VAL A 165 6.39 -0.35 1.52
CA VAL A 165 5.34 -1.37 1.63
C VAL A 165 4.11 -0.85 0.89
N GLY A 166 3.80 -1.48 -0.23
CA GLY A 166 2.68 -1.07 -1.08
C GLY A 166 2.72 -1.78 -2.43
N MET A 167 1.75 -1.46 -3.26
CA MET A 167 1.64 -2.01 -4.61
C MET A 167 2.60 -1.30 -5.57
N ASP A 168 3.25 -2.05 -6.46
CA ASP A 168 3.93 -1.48 -7.61
C ASP A 168 2.89 -0.86 -8.55
N SER A 169 2.71 0.46 -8.42
CA SER A 169 1.68 1.21 -9.13
C SER A 169 1.85 1.16 -10.65
N TYR A 170 3.08 1.12 -11.16
CA TYR A 170 3.32 1.02 -12.61
C TYR A 170 2.89 -0.34 -13.14
N ARG A 171 3.29 -1.42 -12.49
CA ARG A 171 2.85 -2.79 -12.85
C ARG A 171 1.35 -2.99 -12.68
N ALA A 172 0.75 -2.36 -11.69
CA ALA A 172 -0.71 -2.37 -11.53
C ALA A 172 -1.42 -1.70 -12.72
N GLY A 173 -0.87 -0.59 -13.24
CA GLY A 173 -1.33 0.02 -14.48
C GLY A 173 -1.22 -0.91 -15.69
N GLN A 174 -0.10 -1.62 -15.82
CA GLN A 174 0.10 -2.62 -16.87
C GLN A 174 -0.92 -3.77 -16.76
N THR A 175 -1.18 -4.24 -15.54
CA THR A 175 -2.20 -5.28 -15.27
C THR A 175 -3.60 -4.79 -15.66
N ALA A 176 -3.95 -3.55 -15.31
CA ALA A 176 -5.23 -2.95 -15.70
C ALA A 176 -5.40 -2.88 -17.22
N ALA A 177 -4.33 -2.52 -17.95
CA ALA A 177 -4.31 -2.50 -19.40
C ALA A 177 -4.53 -3.91 -19.99
N GLY A 178 -3.85 -4.92 -19.45
CA GLY A 178 -4.02 -6.32 -19.88
C GLY A 178 -5.44 -6.84 -19.67
N LEU A 179 -6.06 -6.55 -18.52
CA LEU A 179 -7.46 -6.89 -18.22
C LEU A 179 -8.42 -6.18 -19.17
N MET A 180 -8.20 -4.89 -19.43
CA MET A 180 -9.04 -4.13 -20.34
C MET A 180 -8.98 -4.69 -21.76
N ARG A 181 -7.81 -5.07 -22.28
CA ARG A 181 -7.68 -5.71 -23.60
C ARG A 181 -8.51 -6.98 -23.72
N GLN A 182 -8.55 -7.79 -22.64
CA GLN A 182 -9.39 -9.00 -22.63
C GLN A 182 -10.89 -8.69 -22.65
N MET A 183 -11.29 -7.57 -22.04
CA MET A 183 -12.70 -7.13 -22.07
C MET A 183 -13.11 -6.51 -23.39
N LEU A 184 -12.16 -6.00 -24.17
CA LEU A 184 -12.35 -5.33 -25.44
C LEU A 184 -11.63 -6.08 -26.58
N PRO A 185 -12.01 -7.33 -26.90
CA PRO A 185 -11.33 -8.14 -27.90
C PRO A 185 -11.42 -7.55 -29.32
N GLY A 186 -12.40 -6.70 -29.57
CA GLY A 186 -12.58 -5.94 -30.84
C GLY A 186 -12.02 -4.51 -30.76
N GLY A 187 -11.27 -4.19 -29.72
CA GLY A 187 -10.80 -2.84 -29.49
C GLY A 187 -11.87 -1.88 -28.94
N GLY A 188 -11.61 -0.60 -28.99
CA GLY A 188 -12.56 0.43 -28.57
C GLY A 188 -11.92 1.70 -28.04
N LEU A 189 -12.78 2.69 -27.79
CA LEU A 189 -12.40 3.98 -27.24
C LEU A 189 -12.36 3.92 -25.71
N VAL A 190 -11.29 4.40 -25.12
CA VAL A 190 -11.04 4.33 -23.68
C VAL A 190 -10.78 5.72 -23.11
N LEU A 191 -11.46 6.05 -22.02
CA LEU A 191 -11.25 7.26 -21.24
C LEU A 191 -10.42 6.96 -19.99
N PRO A 192 -9.17 7.41 -19.89
CA PRO A 192 -8.41 7.38 -18.65
C PRO A 192 -8.81 8.56 -17.74
N ILE A 193 -9.14 8.27 -16.47
CA ILE A 193 -9.39 9.28 -15.43
C ILE A 193 -8.36 9.09 -14.33
N ALA A 194 -7.73 10.18 -13.93
CA ALA A 194 -6.77 10.18 -12.83
C ALA A 194 -7.25 11.05 -11.67
N GLY A 195 -6.85 10.74 -10.46
CA GLY A 195 -7.08 11.60 -9.32
C GLY A 195 -6.18 12.84 -9.39
N HIS A 196 -5.29 12.97 -8.41
CA HIS A 196 -4.29 14.03 -8.46
C HIS A 196 -3.04 13.57 -9.21
N VAL A 197 -2.68 14.28 -10.28
CA VAL A 197 -1.46 13.99 -11.07
C VAL A 197 -0.16 14.12 -10.26
N ASN A 198 -0.18 14.92 -9.19
CA ASN A 198 0.93 15.06 -8.25
C ASN A 198 1.01 13.89 -7.23
N ASN A 199 0.08 12.95 -7.25
CA ASN A 199 0.18 11.72 -6.50
C ASN A 199 0.97 10.70 -7.32
N GLY A 200 2.16 10.33 -6.86
CA GLY A 200 3.06 9.43 -7.57
C GLY A 200 2.43 8.07 -7.88
N ALA A 201 1.57 7.54 -7.01
CA ALA A 201 0.88 6.28 -7.26
C ALA A 201 -0.14 6.41 -8.40
N HIS A 202 -0.97 7.46 -8.40
CA HIS A 202 -1.97 7.68 -9.46
C HIS A 202 -1.30 7.90 -10.82
N TYR A 203 -0.22 8.72 -10.84
CA TYR A 203 0.54 8.97 -12.05
C TYR A 203 1.24 7.71 -12.58
N SER A 204 1.85 6.91 -11.70
CA SER A 204 2.51 5.67 -12.09
C SER A 204 1.53 4.62 -12.64
N ARG A 205 0.33 4.50 -12.04
CA ARG A 205 -0.77 3.66 -12.57
C ARG A 205 -1.18 4.09 -13.97
N LEU A 206 -1.41 5.40 -14.13
CA LEU A 206 -1.77 5.97 -15.43
C LEU A 206 -0.69 5.70 -16.47
N ARG A 207 0.57 5.96 -16.14
CA ARG A 207 1.70 5.74 -17.03
C ARG A 207 1.85 4.27 -17.42
N GLY A 208 1.82 3.34 -16.46
CA GLY A 208 1.89 1.91 -16.76
C GLY A 208 0.77 1.44 -17.69
N PHE A 209 -0.43 1.99 -17.54
CA PHE A 209 -1.57 1.73 -18.41
C PHE A 209 -1.35 2.27 -19.83
N LEU A 210 -0.99 3.54 -19.95
CA LEU A 210 -0.78 4.19 -21.24
C LEU A 210 0.40 3.57 -22.02
N ASP A 211 1.54 3.32 -21.34
CA ASP A 211 2.72 2.72 -21.96
C ASP A 211 2.42 1.31 -22.52
N THR A 212 1.60 0.52 -21.81
CA THR A 212 1.22 -0.82 -22.24
C THR A 212 0.33 -0.79 -23.48
N LEU A 213 -0.51 0.23 -23.63
CA LEU A 213 -1.47 0.33 -24.73
C LEU A 213 -0.97 1.16 -25.91
N SER A 214 0.17 1.82 -25.78
CA SER A 214 0.69 2.75 -26.82
C SER A 214 0.96 2.10 -28.19
N GLY A 215 1.09 0.76 -28.24
CA GLY A 215 1.29 0.00 -29.48
C GLY A 215 0.03 -0.69 -30.05
N GLU A 216 -1.10 -0.61 -29.34
CA GLU A 216 -2.32 -1.31 -29.73
C GLU A 216 -3.10 -0.51 -30.76
N ARG A 217 -3.30 -1.08 -31.97
CA ARG A 217 -3.96 -0.39 -33.09
C ARG A 217 -5.48 -0.28 -32.91
N ASP A 218 -6.06 -1.25 -32.21
CA ASP A 218 -7.52 -1.37 -32.07
C ASP A 218 -8.06 -0.62 -30.82
N ILE A 219 -7.16 -0.15 -29.95
CA ILE A 219 -7.53 0.62 -28.76
C ILE A 219 -7.15 2.07 -28.95
N GLN A 220 -8.15 2.95 -28.88
CA GLN A 220 -7.97 4.39 -28.95
C GLN A 220 -8.07 4.98 -27.54
N LEU A 221 -7.04 5.72 -27.16
CA LEU A 221 -6.99 6.38 -25.85
C LEU A 221 -7.38 7.84 -26.01
N LEU A 222 -8.40 8.28 -25.29
CA LEU A 222 -8.68 9.70 -25.12
C LEU A 222 -7.60 10.33 -24.21
N PRO A 223 -7.37 11.65 -24.30
CA PRO A 223 -6.55 12.35 -23.35
C PRO A 223 -7.06 12.10 -21.92
N PHE A 224 -6.15 11.79 -20.98
CA PHE A 224 -6.55 11.57 -19.60
C PHE A 224 -7.16 12.83 -18.97
N GLN A 225 -8.12 12.64 -18.06
CA GLN A 225 -8.82 13.72 -17.38
C GLN A 225 -8.60 13.64 -15.87
N PRO A 226 -8.25 14.76 -15.18
CA PRO A 226 -8.10 14.77 -13.74
C PRO A 226 -9.46 14.95 -13.05
N CYS A 227 -9.82 14.04 -12.16
CA CYS A 227 -11.05 14.14 -11.34
C CYS A 227 -10.80 14.58 -9.90
N PHE A 228 -9.54 14.76 -9.48
CA PHE A 228 -9.13 15.21 -8.14
C PHE A 228 -9.70 14.35 -6.99
N ASP A 229 -9.90 13.06 -7.22
CA ASP A 229 -10.52 12.10 -6.27
C ASP A 229 -11.98 12.44 -5.91
N ARG A 230 -12.68 13.21 -6.74
CA ARG A 230 -14.04 13.71 -6.52
C ARG A 230 -15.04 13.03 -7.44
N ASP A 231 -16.13 12.52 -6.84
CA ASP A 231 -17.22 11.86 -7.58
C ASP A 231 -17.96 12.80 -8.53
N ASP A 232 -18.16 14.07 -8.15
CA ASP A 232 -18.82 15.08 -8.98
C ASP A 232 -18.03 15.40 -10.26
N TYR A 233 -16.71 15.62 -10.14
CA TYR A 233 -15.85 15.81 -11.31
C TYR A 233 -15.77 14.57 -12.18
N ALA A 234 -15.63 13.39 -11.61
CA ALA A 234 -15.61 12.13 -12.33
C ALA A 234 -16.94 11.90 -13.10
N HIS A 235 -18.08 12.30 -12.49
CA HIS A 235 -19.38 12.26 -13.13
C HIS A 235 -19.45 13.19 -14.35
N GLU A 236 -19.12 14.47 -14.17
CA GLU A 236 -19.16 15.49 -15.23
C GLU A 236 -18.27 15.09 -16.40
N ILE A 237 -17.04 14.69 -16.15
CA ILE A 237 -16.08 14.22 -17.16
C ILE A 237 -16.66 13.04 -17.94
N THR A 238 -17.16 12.04 -17.22
CA THR A 238 -17.68 10.81 -17.86
C THR A 238 -18.95 11.10 -18.67
N GLN A 239 -19.87 11.89 -18.12
CA GLN A 239 -21.11 12.26 -18.79
C GLN A 239 -20.84 13.07 -20.08
N HIS A 240 -19.96 14.07 -20.00
CA HIS A 240 -19.55 14.86 -21.17
C HIS A 240 -18.93 13.96 -22.25
N THR A 241 -18.00 13.06 -21.84
CA THR A 241 -17.35 12.14 -22.78
C THR A 241 -18.33 11.17 -23.44
N LEU A 242 -19.32 10.65 -22.69
CA LEU A 242 -20.34 9.74 -23.25
C LEU A 242 -21.23 10.42 -24.28
N ARG A 243 -21.48 11.71 -24.14
CA ARG A 243 -22.25 12.51 -25.11
C ARG A 243 -21.45 12.85 -26.35
N GLU A 244 -20.20 13.23 -26.17
CA GLU A 244 -19.28 13.58 -27.27
C GLU A 244 -18.82 12.33 -28.04
N TYR A 245 -18.58 11.23 -27.33
CA TYR A 245 -18.11 9.96 -27.90
C TYR A 245 -19.08 8.81 -27.60
N PRO A 246 -20.16 8.65 -28.36
CA PRO A 246 -21.14 7.56 -28.13
C PRO A 246 -20.54 6.16 -28.25
N SER A 247 -19.37 6.00 -28.86
CA SER A 247 -18.62 4.76 -29.00
C SER A 247 -17.70 4.44 -27.80
N LEU A 248 -17.70 5.26 -26.72
CA LEU A 248 -16.89 5.00 -25.54
C LEU A 248 -17.16 3.57 -25.01
N ALA A 249 -16.10 2.77 -24.95
CA ALA A 249 -16.18 1.36 -24.57
C ALA A 249 -15.71 1.09 -23.14
N CYS A 250 -14.78 1.90 -22.64
CA CYS A 250 -14.22 1.69 -21.30
C CYS A 250 -13.81 3.01 -20.62
N VAL A 251 -13.97 3.07 -19.29
CA VAL A 251 -13.38 4.06 -18.42
C VAL A 251 -12.36 3.37 -17.52
N TYR A 252 -11.13 3.88 -17.50
CA TYR A 252 -10.08 3.47 -16.58
C TYR A 252 -9.86 4.58 -15.55
N ILE A 253 -10.09 4.28 -14.26
CA ILE A 253 -9.91 5.25 -13.19
C ILE A 253 -8.83 4.80 -12.20
N THR A 254 -7.80 5.65 -12.02
CA THR A 254 -6.60 5.30 -11.24
C THR A 254 -6.74 5.55 -9.73
N SER A 255 -7.83 6.17 -9.30
CA SER A 255 -7.99 6.74 -7.96
C SER A 255 -9.45 6.69 -7.51
N ASN A 256 -9.87 7.56 -6.56
CA ASN A 256 -11.28 7.75 -6.20
C ASN A 256 -12.08 8.47 -7.31
N GLY A 257 -13.42 8.41 -7.21
CA GLY A 257 -14.36 8.96 -8.21
C GLY A 257 -15.22 7.91 -8.90
N GLN A 258 -15.09 6.64 -8.51
CA GLN A 258 -15.78 5.51 -9.14
C GLN A 258 -17.31 5.65 -9.13
N ARG A 259 -17.89 6.17 -8.03
CA ARG A 259 -19.34 6.41 -7.93
C ARG A 259 -19.81 7.42 -8.95
N GLY A 260 -19.02 8.47 -9.17
CA GLY A 260 -19.32 9.48 -10.18
C GLY A 260 -19.31 8.88 -11.59
N VAL A 261 -18.30 8.09 -11.93
CA VAL A 261 -18.22 7.37 -13.22
C VAL A 261 -19.43 6.48 -13.42
N CYS A 262 -19.74 5.61 -12.43
CA CYS A 262 -20.85 4.67 -12.53
C CYS A 262 -22.20 5.38 -12.67
N ARG A 263 -22.44 6.47 -11.90
CA ARG A 263 -23.64 7.28 -11.99
C ARG A 263 -23.80 7.93 -13.36
N ALA A 264 -22.73 8.48 -13.92
CA ALA A 264 -22.79 9.07 -15.27
C ALA A 264 -23.14 8.03 -16.36
N ILE A 265 -22.58 6.82 -16.24
CA ILE A 265 -22.90 5.71 -17.16
C ILE A 265 -24.37 5.30 -17.03
N GLU A 266 -24.93 5.30 -15.81
CA GLU A 266 -26.33 5.00 -15.56
C GLU A 266 -27.26 6.11 -16.10
N ASP A 267 -26.96 7.38 -15.80
CA ASP A 267 -27.72 8.56 -16.29
C ASP A 267 -27.81 8.58 -17.82
N GLU A 268 -26.74 8.22 -18.53
CA GLU A 268 -26.70 8.11 -19.99
C GLU A 268 -27.20 6.75 -20.52
N ARG A 269 -27.77 5.89 -19.64
CA ARG A 269 -28.33 4.56 -19.99
C ARG A 269 -27.34 3.65 -20.72
N ARG A 270 -26.07 3.71 -20.32
CA ARG A 270 -24.97 2.96 -20.93
C ARG A 270 -24.46 1.80 -20.06
N LYS A 271 -25.14 1.49 -18.95
CA LYS A 271 -24.81 0.36 -18.07
C LYS A 271 -24.75 -0.95 -18.87
N GLY A 272 -23.68 -1.74 -18.62
CA GLY A 272 -23.38 -2.98 -19.32
C GLY A 272 -22.75 -2.80 -20.73
N ARG A 273 -22.77 -1.58 -21.29
CA ARG A 273 -22.13 -1.26 -22.58
C ARG A 273 -20.74 -0.64 -22.40
N VAL A 274 -20.56 0.15 -21.34
CA VAL A 274 -19.28 0.76 -20.97
C VAL A 274 -18.67 -0.02 -19.84
N ARG A 275 -17.43 -0.47 -20.02
CA ARG A 275 -16.67 -1.17 -18.98
C ARG A 275 -15.98 -0.17 -18.05
N VAL A 276 -15.81 -0.54 -16.77
CA VAL A 276 -15.09 0.31 -15.82
C VAL A 276 -14.05 -0.52 -15.10
N VAL A 277 -12.80 -0.06 -15.15
CA VAL A 277 -11.67 -0.64 -14.44
C VAL A 277 -11.19 0.34 -13.37
N ALA A 278 -11.12 -0.10 -12.14
CA ALA A 278 -10.86 0.74 -10.98
C ALA A 278 -9.86 0.08 -10.01
N TYR A 279 -9.55 0.81 -8.94
CA TYR A 279 -8.71 0.34 -7.85
C TYR A 279 -9.46 0.33 -6.53
N ASP A 280 -8.87 -0.36 -5.54
CA ASP A 280 -9.24 -0.40 -4.13
C ASP A 280 -10.60 -1.07 -3.87
N LEU A 281 -10.57 -2.32 -3.39
CA LEU A 281 -11.78 -3.11 -3.08
C LEU A 281 -12.37 -2.70 -1.70
N ASN A 282 -12.47 -1.40 -1.45
CA ASN A 282 -13.15 -0.85 -0.28
C ASN A 282 -14.67 -1.15 -0.30
N ALA A 283 -15.36 -0.85 0.81
CA ALA A 283 -16.78 -1.20 0.94
C ALA A 283 -17.67 -0.61 -0.17
N PRO A 284 -17.56 0.68 -0.58
CA PRO A 284 -18.26 1.23 -1.73
C PRO A 284 -18.01 0.51 -3.04
N ASN A 285 -16.73 0.27 -3.38
CA ASN A 285 -16.36 -0.36 -4.65
C ASN A 285 -16.75 -1.84 -4.71
N ARG A 286 -16.77 -2.52 -3.56
CA ARG A 286 -17.30 -3.88 -3.45
C ARG A 286 -18.79 -3.94 -3.82
N GLN A 287 -19.59 -2.93 -3.44
CA GLN A 287 -20.98 -2.84 -3.84
C GLN A 287 -21.13 -2.61 -5.35
N LEU A 288 -20.38 -1.65 -5.91
CA LEU A 288 -20.40 -1.35 -7.34
C LEU A 288 -19.92 -2.54 -8.20
N LEU A 289 -18.97 -3.33 -7.69
CA LEU A 289 -18.52 -4.55 -8.36
C LEU A 289 -19.62 -5.62 -8.36
N ARG A 290 -20.31 -5.80 -7.23
CA ARG A 290 -21.42 -6.77 -7.09
C ARG A 290 -22.64 -6.42 -7.93
N SER A 291 -22.94 -5.13 -8.10
CA SER A 291 -24.03 -4.64 -8.94
C SER A 291 -23.69 -4.64 -10.44
N GLY A 292 -22.44 -4.95 -10.80
CA GLY A 292 -21.95 -4.95 -12.17
C GLY A 292 -21.69 -3.56 -12.75
N ASP A 293 -21.64 -2.52 -11.90
CA ASP A 293 -21.28 -1.17 -12.31
C ASP A 293 -19.77 -1.03 -12.54
N LEU A 294 -18.94 -1.70 -11.73
CA LEU A 294 -17.53 -1.90 -12.00
C LEU A 294 -17.30 -3.26 -12.68
N SER A 295 -16.44 -3.30 -13.67
CA SER A 295 -16.09 -4.53 -14.38
C SER A 295 -14.94 -5.27 -13.69
N PHE A 296 -13.93 -4.52 -13.23
CA PHE A 296 -12.79 -5.01 -12.46
C PHE A 296 -12.35 -3.99 -11.41
N VAL A 297 -11.82 -4.51 -10.31
CA VAL A 297 -11.16 -3.73 -9.26
C VAL A 297 -9.82 -4.39 -8.94
N LEU A 298 -8.73 -3.63 -9.07
CA LEU A 298 -7.42 -4.06 -8.60
C LEU A 298 -7.28 -3.67 -7.12
N ASP A 299 -7.09 -4.67 -6.27
CA ASP A 299 -6.97 -4.44 -4.83
C ASP A 299 -5.52 -4.32 -4.39
N GLN A 300 -5.27 -3.49 -3.37
CA GLN A 300 -3.95 -3.27 -2.79
C GLN A 300 -3.70 -4.10 -1.53
N VAL A 301 -4.71 -4.81 -1.02
CA VAL A 301 -4.68 -5.57 0.24
C VAL A 301 -4.15 -4.68 1.38
N ALA A 302 -5.03 -3.85 1.94
CA ALA A 302 -4.71 -2.90 3.02
C ALA A 302 -4.63 -3.54 4.43
N LEU A 303 -5.00 -4.82 4.56
CA LEU A 303 -5.02 -5.59 5.81
C LEU A 303 -3.99 -6.71 5.79
#